data_245334aea000bf9865ea7241f6a3ca10
#
_entry.id   245334aea000bf9865ea7241f6a3ca10
#
_cell.length_a   1.000
_cell.length_b   1.000
_cell.length_c   1.000
_cell.angle_alpha   90.00
_cell.angle_beta   90.00
_cell.angle_gamma   90.00
#
_symmetry.space_group_name_H-M   'P 1'
#
loop_
_entity.id
_entity.type
_entity.pdbx_description
1 polymer ?
#
loop_
_entity_poly.entity_id
_entity_poly.type
_entity_poly.pdbx_seq_one_letter_code
_entity_poly.pdbx_strand_id
1 'polypeptide(L)'
;MGGRKKRGKSGKRLAIGAIAVIFVLACFLVYFSLHSSPPKVAIIDHLSFFPEQRNQTFVDTCKNILEKGGLKWAYHSGTEVTVNFYRKLSSYGTRLIILRVHSAIMKTENGTISILGLFTSELYSEEAARKYLDDVQNNRLVRAFFTPGGEEYFGIVPEFVDKSMEGRFDDTIIIMMGCEGLGYINAQTHTRVAYIDMAEAFVKKGAKVYIGWDGPVSMDHTDQATIHLLQSLIQKKRTIREAVEQTNYDVGPDSTYNSNLKYHPSTAEIENYTIPNLKDGLTLNIIAYASPTLRTPKRPEHTSRA
;
A
#
# COMPACT_ATOMS: atom_id res chain seq x y z
N MET A 1 -76.77 4.03 -29.49
CA MET A 1 -76.29 3.90 -28.07
C MET A 1 -74.79 3.62 -28.06
N GLY A 2 -74.00 4.63 -27.77
CA GLY A 2 -72.52 4.54 -27.83
C GLY A 2 -71.93 4.37 -26.43
N GLY A 3 -71.34 3.25 -26.20
CA GLY A 3 -70.57 2.95 -24.94
C GLY A 3 -69.19 3.59 -24.94
N ARG A 4 -68.97 4.65 -24.20
CA ARG A 4 -67.71 5.31 -24.03
C ARG A 4 -66.81 4.52 -23.05
N LYS A 5 -65.81 3.75 -23.59
CA LYS A 5 -64.80 3.04 -22.79
C LYS A 5 -63.94 4.08 -22.02
N LYS A 6 -64.10 4.13 -20.70
CA LYS A 6 -63.13 4.80 -19.78
C LYS A 6 -61.84 3.93 -19.71
N ARG A 7 -60.89 4.19 -20.60
CA ARG A 7 -59.51 3.69 -20.51
C ARG A 7 -58.58 4.85 -20.16
N GLY A 8 -57.78 4.76 -19.11
CA GLY A 8 -56.59 5.53 -19.10
C GLY A 8 -56.07 6.15 -17.80
N LYS A 9 -56.64 5.90 -16.59
CA LYS A 9 -56.09 6.46 -15.36
C LYS A 9 -55.21 5.50 -14.53
N SER A 10 -55.39 4.16 -14.69
CA SER A 10 -54.65 3.15 -13.92
C SER A 10 -53.18 2.96 -14.40
N GLY A 11 -52.98 2.89 -15.72
CA GLY A 11 -51.63 2.69 -16.28
C GLY A 11 -50.62 3.82 -16.02
N LYS A 12 -51.10 5.07 -16.01
CA LYS A 12 -50.26 6.23 -15.69
C LYS A 12 -49.78 6.22 -14.23
N ARG A 13 -50.65 5.81 -13.29
CA ARG A 13 -50.26 5.69 -11.87
C ARG A 13 -49.24 4.58 -11.60
N LEU A 14 -49.40 3.45 -12.31
CA LEU A 14 -48.42 2.36 -12.23
C LEU A 14 -47.04 2.76 -12.82
N ALA A 15 -47.05 3.47 -13.94
CA ALA A 15 -45.79 3.94 -14.55
C ALA A 15 -45.06 4.98 -13.68
N ILE A 16 -45.77 5.88 -13.04
CA ILE A 16 -45.20 6.88 -12.10
C ILE A 16 -44.62 6.17 -10.88
N GLY A 17 -45.31 5.14 -10.33
CA GLY A 17 -44.79 4.37 -9.21
C GLY A 17 -43.51 3.61 -9.56
N ALA A 18 -43.47 2.98 -10.76
CA ALA A 18 -42.26 2.29 -11.20
C ALA A 18 -41.06 3.23 -11.41
N ILE A 19 -41.28 4.42 -11.98
CA ILE A 19 -40.22 5.45 -12.13
C ILE A 19 -39.71 5.93 -10.77
N ALA A 20 -40.60 6.15 -9.81
CA ALA A 20 -40.21 6.55 -8.46
C ALA A 20 -39.37 5.49 -7.75
N VAL A 21 -39.70 4.20 -7.88
CA VAL A 21 -38.93 3.08 -7.32
C VAL A 21 -37.53 2.98 -7.97
N ILE A 22 -37.47 3.10 -9.30
CA ILE A 22 -36.17 3.08 -10.01
C ILE A 22 -35.30 4.27 -9.59
N PHE A 23 -35.89 5.45 -9.41
CA PHE A 23 -35.15 6.64 -8.97
C PHE A 23 -34.62 6.45 -7.53
N VAL A 24 -35.43 5.92 -6.61
CA VAL A 24 -35.00 5.63 -5.24
C VAL A 24 -33.89 4.59 -5.21
N LEU A 25 -33.98 3.52 -6.01
CA LEU A 25 -32.93 2.51 -6.14
C LEU A 25 -31.65 3.11 -6.73
N ALA A 26 -31.74 3.96 -7.74
CA ALA A 26 -30.60 4.64 -8.32
C ALA A 26 -29.94 5.59 -7.31
N CYS A 27 -30.73 6.37 -6.57
CA CYS A 27 -30.22 7.23 -5.49
C CYS A 27 -29.57 6.40 -4.37
N PHE A 28 -30.16 5.26 -4.01
CA PHE A 28 -29.60 4.33 -3.03
C PHE A 28 -28.27 3.73 -3.49
N LEU A 29 -28.17 3.29 -4.75
CA LEU A 29 -26.94 2.77 -5.34
C LEU A 29 -25.86 3.85 -5.42
N VAL A 30 -26.22 5.07 -5.83
CA VAL A 30 -25.28 6.22 -5.84
C VAL A 30 -24.85 6.58 -4.42
N TYR A 31 -25.80 6.64 -3.47
CA TYR A 31 -25.49 6.89 -2.06
C TYR A 31 -24.54 5.83 -1.50
N PHE A 32 -24.81 4.53 -1.76
CA PHE A 32 -23.96 3.42 -1.29
C PHE A 32 -22.60 3.45 -1.95
N SER A 33 -22.54 3.77 -3.25
CA SER A 33 -21.26 3.90 -3.99
C SER A 33 -20.42 5.07 -3.50
N LEU A 34 -21.05 6.20 -3.14
CA LEU A 34 -20.35 7.37 -2.60
C LEU A 34 -19.94 7.22 -1.14
N HIS A 35 -20.60 6.33 -0.36
CA HIS A 35 -20.32 6.11 1.06
C HIS A 35 -19.56 4.81 1.35
N SER A 36 -19.27 3.99 0.32
CA SER A 36 -18.33 2.88 0.46
C SER A 36 -16.91 3.43 0.43
N SER A 37 -16.37 3.74 1.61
CA SER A 37 -14.94 4.09 1.70
C SER A 37 -14.09 2.95 1.16
N PRO A 38 -13.09 3.23 0.32
CA PRO A 38 -12.17 2.20 -0.16
C PRO A 38 -11.46 1.51 1.01
N PRO A 39 -10.98 0.27 0.83
CA PRO A 39 -10.17 -0.41 1.83
C PRO A 39 -8.98 0.46 2.25
N LYS A 40 -8.76 0.56 3.57
CA LYS A 40 -7.62 1.32 4.10
C LYS A 40 -6.36 0.47 4.19
N VAL A 41 -6.50 -0.86 4.14
CA VAL A 41 -5.39 -1.82 4.17
C VAL A 41 -5.46 -2.73 2.96
N ALA A 42 -4.33 -3.01 2.33
CA ALA A 42 -4.21 -4.02 1.29
C ALA A 42 -3.16 -5.07 1.70
N ILE A 43 -3.52 -6.34 1.59
CA ILE A 43 -2.61 -7.48 1.67
C ILE A 43 -2.39 -7.95 0.23
N ILE A 44 -1.17 -7.84 -0.26
CA ILE A 44 -0.75 -8.21 -1.61
C ILE A 44 0.11 -9.45 -1.47
N ASP A 45 -0.46 -10.60 -1.82
CA ASP A 45 0.15 -11.91 -1.59
C ASP A 45 0.59 -12.56 -2.90
N HIS A 46 1.69 -12.06 -3.47
CA HIS A 46 2.32 -12.66 -4.64
C HIS A 46 2.72 -14.12 -4.39
N LEU A 47 3.17 -14.47 -3.16
CA LEU A 47 3.61 -15.81 -2.84
C LEU A 47 2.48 -16.84 -2.99
N SER A 48 1.21 -16.42 -2.84
CA SER A 48 0.07 -17.32 -3.06
C SER A 48 -0.11 -17.79 -4.53
N PHE A 49 0.62 -17.20 -5.47
CA PHE A 49 0.72 -17.69 -6.85
C PHE A 49 1.31 -19.11 -6.89
N PHE A 50 2.25 -19.40 -6.00
CA PHE A 50 2.91 -20.70 -5.86
C PHE A 50 2.18 -21.53 -4.80
N PRO A 51 1.58 -22.69 -5.15
CA PRO A 51 0.79 -23.49 -4.21
C PRO A 51 1.50 -23.82 -2.89
N GLU A 52 2.80 -24.13 -2.96
CA GLU A 52 3.65 -24.51 -1.81
C GLU A 52 4.01 -23.33 -0.89
N GLN A 53 3.79 -22.09 -1.35
CA GLN A 53 4.08 -20.86 -0.58
C GLN A 53 2.82 -20.20 -0.02
N ARG A 54 1.65 -20.80 -0.27
CA ARG A 54 0.38 -20.33 0.28
C ARG A 54 0.35 -20.51 1.79
N ASN A 55 -0.02 -19.45 2.50
CA ASN A 55 -0.20 -19.50 3.95
C ASN A 55 -1.55 -18.88 4.35
N GLN A 56 -2.60 -19.69 4.29
CA GLN A 56 -3.95 -19.25 4.66
C GLN A 56 -4.02 -18.82 6.14
N THR A 57 -3.28 -19.50 7.01
CA THR A 57 -3.21 -19.14 8.45
C THR A 57 -2.67 -17.73 8.65
N PHE A 58 -1.65 -17.33 7.90
CA PHE A 58 -1.12 -15.97 7.90
C PHE A 58 -2.22 -14.96 7.51
N VAL A 59 -2.88 -15.20 6.36
CA VAL A 59 -3.93 -14.32 5.85
C VAL A 59 -5.08 -14.18 6.85
N ASP A 60 -5.57 -15.28 7.40
CA ASP A 60 -6.66 -15.27 8.38
C ASP A 60 -6.28 -14.57 9.69
N THR A 61 -5.02 -14.72 10.12
CA THR A 61 -4.50 -14.03 11.30
C THR A 61 -4.40 -12.52 11.06
N CYS A 62 -3.86 -12.10 9.93
CA CYS A 62 -3.82 -10.69 9.55
C CYS A 62 -5.23 -10.09 9.47
N LYS A 63 -6.15 -10.78 8.79
CA LYS A 63 -7.58 -10.42 8.72
C LYS A 63 -8.14 -10.16 10.12
N ASN A 64 -7.98 -11.11 11.04
CA ASN A 64 -8.52 -11.00 12.41
C ASN A 64 -7.93 -9.78 13.16
N ILE A 65 -6.63 -9.49 12.99
CA ILE A 65 -5.99 -8.31 13.59
C ILE A 65 -6.60 -7.03 13.02
N LEU A 66 -6.77 -6.95 11.70
CA LEU A 66 -7.30 -5.78 11.00
C LEU A 66 -8.77 -5.53 11.37
N GLU A 67 -9.60 -6.57 11.36
CA GLU A 67 -11.03 -6.48 11.71
C GLU A 67 -11.24 -6.09 13.18
N LYS A 68 -10.46 -6.65 14.11
CA LYS A 68 -10.46 -6.22 15.52
C LYS A 68 -10.00 -4.77 15.69
N GLY A 69 -9.12 -4.29 14.81
CA GLY A 69 -8.75 -2.88 14.70
C GLY A 69 -9.84 -1.99 14.09
N GLY A 70 -10.92 -2.56 13.56
CA GLY A 70 -11.99 -1.84 12.87
C GLY A 70 -11.58 -1.33 11.50
N LEU A 71 -10.64 -2.00 10.83
CA LEU A 71 -10.07 -1.59 9.55
C LEU A 71 -10.72 -2.35 8.39
N LYS A 72 -11.14 -1.64 7.35
CA LYS A 72 -11.51 -2.25 6.08
C LYS A 72 -10.24 -2.65 5.33
N TRP A 73 -10.22 -3.87 4.84
CA TRP A 73 -9.07 -4.44 4.16
C TRP A 73 -9.47 -5.13 2.86
N ALA A 74 -8.50 -5.24 1.94
CA ALA A 74 -8.60 -6.01 0.72
C ALA A 74 -7.46 -7.04 0.66
N TYR A 75 -7.72 -8.18 0.04
CA TYR A 75 -6.73 -9.21 -0.24
C TYR A 75 -6.60 -9.35 -1.75
N HIS A 76 -5.37 -9.30 -2.21
CA HIS A 76 -5.01 -9.51 -3.61
C HIS A 76 -4.14 -10.76 -3.70
N SER A 77 -4.70 -11.79 -4.31
CA SER A 77 -4.03 -13.07 -4.49
C SER A 77 -2.90 -12.99 -5.53
N GLY A 78 -2.03 -13.97 -5.52
CA GLY A 78 -0.86 -13.98 -6.39
C GLY A 78 -1.18 -13.79 -7.86
N THR A 79 -2.28 -14.34 -8.37
CA THR A 79 -2.68 -14.18 -9.78
C THR A 79 -3.05 -12.74 -10.18
N GLU A 80 -3.36 -11.89 -9.21
CA GLU A 80 -3.68 -10.48 -9.45
C GLU A 80 -2.42 -9.60 -9.51
N VAL A 81 -1.28 -10.05 -8.95
CA VAL A 81 -0.07 -9.25 -8.76
C VAL A 81 0.73 -9.14 -10.05
N THR A 82 0.17 -8.46 -11.04
CA THR A 82 0.75 -8.21 -12.37
C THR A 82 1.49 -6.88 -12.43
N VAL A 83 2.17 -6.61 -13.54
CA VAL A 83 2.77 -5.29 -13.82
C VAL A 83 1.71 -4.18 -13.73
N ASN A 84 0.53 -4.39 -14.31
CA ASN A 84 -0.55 -3.40 -14.26
C ASN A 84 -1.14 -3.22 -12.86
N PHE A 85 -1.15 -4.26 -12.04
CA PHE A 85 -1.52 -4.15 -10.64
C PHE A 85 -0.57 -3.19 -9.90
N TYR A 86 0.73 -3.40 -10.01
CA TYR A 86 1.72 -2.49 -9.41
C TYR A 86 1.62 -1.07 -9.96
N ARG A 87 1.35 -0.92 -11.27
CA ARG A 87 1.17 0.41 -11.88
C ARG A 87 0.08 1.23 -11.19
N LYS A 88 -1.01 0.58 -10.76
CA LYS A 88 -2.16 1.23 -10.13
C LYS A 88 -2.09 1.26 -8.60
N LEU A 89 -1.11 0.62 -8.00
CA LEU A 89 -1.05 0.39 -6.55
C LEU A 89 -1.18 1.68 -5.72
N SER A 90 -0.48 2.74 -6.11
CA SER A 90 -0.52 4.03 -5.41
C SER A 90 -1.85 4.78 -5.58
N SER A 91 -2.70 4.39 -6.54
CA SER A 91 -4.00 5.03 -6.78
C SER A 91 -5.16 4.43 -5.97
N TYR A 92 -4.96 3.32 -5.27
CA TYR A 92 -6.03 2.65 -4.52
C TYR A 92 -6.44 3.37 -3.22
N GLY A 93 -5.69 4.39 -2.78
CA GLY A 93 -6.00 5.17 -1.58
C GLY A 93 -5.85 4.39 -0.27
N THR A 94 -5.07 3.30 -0.30
CA THR A 94 -4.73 2.50 0.88
C THR A 94 -3.73 3.22 1.77
N ARG A 95 -3.83 3.05 3.10
CA ARG A 95 -2.96 3.68 4.11
C ARG A 95 -1.96 2.70 4.72
N LEU A 96 -2.18 1.43 4.53
CA LEU A 96 -1.27 0.36 4.94
C LEU A 96 -1.27 -0.71 3.85
N ILE A 97 -0.09 -1.03 3.34
CA ILE A 97 0.10 -2.07 2.34
C ILE A 97 1.07 -3.10 2.89
N ILE A 98 0.68 -4.37 2.84
CA ILE A 98 1.49 -5.51 3.21
C ILE A 98 1.85 -6.22 1.91
N LEU A 99 3.14 -6.18 1.55
CA LEU A 99 3.70 -6.79 0.34
C LEU A 99 4.34 -8.14 0.71
N ARG A 100 3.59 -9.22 0.62
CA ARG A 100 4.08 -10.59 0.75
C ARG A 100 4.52 -11.08 -0.63
N VAL A 101 5.76 -10.73 -1.00
CA VAL A 101 6.27 -10.88 -2.36
C VAL A 101 7.69 -11.44 -2.36
N HIS A 102 8.05 -12.14 -3.43
CA HIS A 102 9.45 -12.40 -3.71
C HIS A 102 10.16 -11.13 -4.17
N SER A 103 11.40 -11.00 -3.74
CA SER A 103 12.30 -9.94 -4.17
C SER A 103 13.73 -10.47 -4.19
N ALA A 104 14.52 -9.91 -5.07
CA ALA A 104 15.93 -10.25 -5.19
C ALA A 104 16.73 -9.06 -5.72
N ILE A 105 17.95 -8.93 -5.22
CA ILE A 105 18.94 -8.00 -5.80
C ILE A 105 19.58 -8.66 -7.00
N MET A 106 19.44 -8.01 -8.15
CA MET A 106 20.14 -8.39 -9.37
C MET A 106 21.62 -8.05 -9.25
N LYS A 107 22.47 -8.93 -9.77
CA LYS A 107 23.89 -8.71 -9.87
C LYS A 107 24.28 -8.64 -11.34
N THR A 108 25.17 -7.71 -11.67
CA THR A 108 25.81 -7.70 -12.99
C THR A 108 26.76 -8.88 -13.12
N GLU A 109 27.21 -9.20 -14.36
CA GLU A 109 28.15 -10.30 -14.63
C GLU A 109 29.45 -10.20 -13.83
N ASN A 110 29.91 -9.00 -13.52
CA ASN A 110 31.09 -8.76 -12.69
C ASN A 110 30.79 -8.79 -11.17
N GLY A 111 29.59 -9.20 -10.76
CA GLY A 111 29.18 -9.30 -9.36
C GLY A 111 28.82 -7.96 -8.68
N THR A 112 28.82 -6.85 -9.43
CA THR A 112 28.36 -5.57 -8.92
C THR A 112 26.85 -5.62 -8.69
N ILE A 113 26.38 -5.18 -7.53
CA ILE A 113 24.96 -5.08 -7.22
C ILE A 113 24.35 -4.02 -8.12
N SER A 114 23.27 -4.37 -8.77
CA SER A 114 22.60 -3.51 -9.72
C SER A 114 21.35 -2.89 -9.11
N ILE A 115 20.34 -3.72 -8.78
CA ILE A 115 19.03 -3.19 -8.41
C ILE A 115 18.18 -4.25 -7.72
N LEU A 116 17.33 -3.85 -6.76
CA LEU A 116 16.32 -4.71 -6.17
C LEU A 116 15.10 -4.79 -7.11
N GLY A 117 14.66 -6.01 -7.43
CA GLY A 117 13.44 -6.30 -8.16
C GLY A 117 12.39 -6.94 -7.27
N LEU A 118 11.14 -6.46 -7.35
CA LEU A 118 9.97 -7.13 -6.79
C LEU A 118 9.31 -7.95 -7.89
N PHE A 119 9.07 -9.23 -7.63
CA PHE A 119 8.46 -10.12 -8.59
C PHE A 119 6.99 -9.79 -8.84
N THR A 120 6.56 -10.01 -10.07
CA THR A 120 5.13 -10.10 -10.45
C THR A 120 4.77 -11.55 -10.74
N SER A 121 3.48 -11.84 -10.84
CA SER A 121 2.98 -13.15 -11.30
C SER A 121 2.81 -13.22 -12.81
N GLU A 122 3.25 -12.21 -13.54
CA GLU A 122 3.13 -12.15 -14.98
C GLU A 122 4.41 -12.71 -15.63
N LEU A 123 4.22 -13.81 -16.39
CA LEU A 123 5.33 -14.45 -17.10
C LEU A 123 5.95 -13.50 -18.12
N TYR A 124 7.27 -13.46 -18.13
CA TYR A 124 8.02 -12.73 -19.15
C TYR A 124 8.04 -13.51 -20.46
N SER A 125 7.79 -12.82 -21.56
CA SER A 125 8.11 -13.25 -22.92
C SER A 125 8.36 -12.01 -23.76
N GLU A 126 9.05 -12.16 -24.89
CA GLU A 126 9.27 -11.04 -25.81
C GLU A 126 7.95 -10.46 -26.35
N GLU A 127 6.90 -11.29 -26.47
CA GLU A 127 5.58 -10.82 -26.84
C GLU A 127 4.91 -10.03 -25.71
N ALA A 128 4.96 -10.55 -24.47
CA ALA A 128 4.43 -9.84 -23.30
C ALA A 128 5.18 -8.53 -23.04
N ALA A 129 6.49 -8.50 -23.25
CA ALA A 129 7.32 -7.30 -23.10
C ALA A 129 6.91 -6.15 -24.04
N ARG A 130 6.34 -6.45 -25.21
CA ARG A 130 5.82 -5.40 -26.12
C ARG A 130 4.69 -4.58 -25.52
N LYS A 131 3.90 -5.15 -24.58
CA LYS A 131 2.85 -4.42 -23.85
C LYS A 131 3.43 -3.31 -22.96
N TYR A 132 4.68 -3.48 -22.54
CA TYR A 132 5.39 -2.63 -21.59
C TYR A 132 6.67 -2.06 -22.17
N LEU A 133 6.70 -1.83 -23.50
CA LEU A 133 7.91 -1.51 -24.25
C LEU A 133 8.68 -0.33 -23.65
N ASP A 134 7.98 0.73 -23.26
CA ASP A 134 8.61 1.91 -22.65
C ASP A 134 9.28 1.56 -21.29
N ASP A 135 8.65 0.76 -20.47
CA ASP A 135 9.23 0.35 -19.17
C ASP A 135 10.41 -0.61 -19.34
N VAL A 136 10.32 -1.52 -20.32
CA VAL A 136 11.42 -2.45 -20.63
C VAL A 136 12.63 -1.71 -21.19
N GLN A 137 12.43 -0.82 -22.17
CA GLN A 137 13.50 -0.03 -22.78
C GLN A 137 14.19 0.93 -21.80
N ASN A 138 13.47 1.39 -20.79
CA ASN A 138 14.01 2.27 -19.74
C ASN A 138 14.46 1.51 -18.50
N ASN A 139 14.61 0.17 -18.55
CA ASN A 139 15.02 -0.69 -17.44
C ASN A 139 14.17 -0.53 -16.17
N ARG A 140 12.87 -0.18 -16.31
CA ARG A 140 11.91 -0.10 -15.20
C ARG A 140 11.26 -1.45 -14.91
N LEU A 141 11.28 -2.34 -15.90
CA LEU A 141 10.92 -3.75 -15.79
C LEU A 141 12.12 -4.62 -16.12
N VAL A 142 12.30 -5.68 -15.37
CA VAL A 142 13.41 -6.61 -15.51
C VAL A 142 12.90 -8.04 -15.61
N ARG A 143 13.75 -8.96 -16.09
CA ARG A 143 13.49 -10.40 -16.03
C ARG A 143 13.90 -10.90 -14.65
N ALA A 144 12.97 -11.52 -13.97
CA ALA A 144 13.16 -12.09 -12.66
C ALA A 144 12.93 -13.61 -12.71
N PHE A 145 13.78 -14.40 -12.11
CA PHE A 145 13.68 -15.86 -12.07
C PHE A 145 14.20 -16.40 -10.73
N PHE A 146 13.66 -17.52 -10.29
CA PHE A 146 14.08 -18.16 -9.03
C PHE A 146 15.34 -18.99 -9.22
N THR A 147 15.47 -19.67 -10.35
CA THR A 147 16.63 -20.50 -10.71
C THR A 147 17.03 -20.20 -12.14
N PRO A 148 18.33 -20.20 -12.45
CA PRO A 148 18.81 -20.06 -13.84
C PRO A 148 18.16 -21.10 -14.74
N GLY A 149 17.55 -20.64 -15.85
CA GLY A 149 16.85 -21.51 -16.81
C GLY A 149 15.43 -21.92 -16.39
N GLY A 150 14.92 -21.42 -15.25
CA GLY A 150 13.52 -21.57 -14.85
C GLY A 150 12.59 -20.59 -15.56
N GLU A 151 11.32 -20.58 -15.15
CA GLU A 151 10.36 -19.61 -15.63
C GLU A 151 10.81 -18.19 -15.31
N GLU A 152 10.67 -17.29 -16.27
CA GLU A 152 10.96 -15.87 -16.13
C GLU A 152 9.68 -15.09 -15.90
N TYR A 153 9.73 -14.13 -14.99
CA TYR A 153 8.63 -13.23 -14.66
C TYR A 153 9.06 -11.78 -14.87
N PHE A 154 8.10 -10.88 -15.00
CA PHE A 154 8.42 -9.46 -14.86
C PHE A 154 8.74 -9.15 -13.40
N GLY A 155 9.83 -8.39 -13.21
CA GLY A 155 10.16 -7.75 -11.94
C GLY A 155 10.05 -6.24 -12.07
N ILE A 156 9.48 -5.55 -11.08
CA ILE A 156 9.49 -4.09 -11.01
C ILE A 156 10.68 -3.63 -10.18
N VAL A 157 11.31 -2.54 -10.60
CA VAL A 157 12.47 -1.95 -9.93
C VAL A 157 12.13 -0.56 -9.35
N PRO A 158 13.00 0.08 -8.54
CA PRO A 158 12.74 1.40 -7.94
C PRO A 158 12.28 2.45 -8.95
N GLU A 159 12.87 2.47 -10.15
CA GLU A 159 12.50 3.43 -11.18
C GLU A 159 11.06 3.21 -11.70
N PHE A 160 10.55 1.96 -11.70
CA PHE A 160 9.15 1.68 -11.99
C PHE A 160 8.22 2.32 -10.95
N VAL A 161 8.57 2.21 -9.67
CA VAL A 161 7.79 2.82 -8.59
C VAL A 161 7.75 4.34 -8.75
N ASP A 162 8.89 4.96 -9.04
CA ASP A 162 8.99 6.42 -9.21
C ASP A 162 8.24 6.93 -10.45
N LYS A 163 8.44 6.29 -11.61
CA LYS A 163 8.01 6.82 -12.93
C LYS A 163 6.77 6.16 -13.51
N SER A 164 6.54 4.87 -13.25
CA SER A 164 5.50 4.10 -13.95
C SER A 164 4.26 3.83 -13.10
N MET A 165 4.34 3.94 -11.77
CA MET A 165 3.14 3.90 -10.92
C MET A 165 2.28 5.14 -11.14
N GLU A 166 0.97 4.93 -11.26
CA GLU A 166 -0.03 5.99 -11.41
C GLU A 166 -0.36 6.63 -10.04
N GLY A 167 -0.57 7.94 -10.01
CA GLY A 167 -0.94 8.65 -8.79
C GLY A 167 0.18 8.73 -7.76
N ARG A 168 -0.18 8.85 -6.50
CA ARG A 168 0.75 8.91 -5.35
C ARG A 168 0.14 8.20 -4.14
N PHE A 169 1.01 7.69 -3.28
CA PHE A 169 0.59 7.25 -1.95
C PHE A 169 0.20 8.47 -1.09
N ASP A 170 -0.75 8.27 -0.19
CA ASP A 170 -1.20 9.28 0.76
C ASP A 170 -0.85 8.82 2.18
N ASP A 171 0.33 9.22 2.66
CA ASP A 171 0.84 8.82 3.98
C ASP A 171 0.78 7.30 4.24
N THR A 172 1.03 6.50 3.22
CA THR A 172 0.87 5.05 3.27
C THR A 172 2.06 4.38 3.95
N ILE A 173 1.81 3.46 4.86
CA ILE A 173 2.82 2.56 5.41
C ILE A 173 2.97 1.36 4.46
N ILE A 174 4.20 1.09 4.05
CA ILE A 174 4.54 -0.10 3.27
C ILE A 174 5.27 -1.10 4.18
N ILE A 175 4.73 -2.31 4.32
CA ILE A 175 5.40 -3.44 4.97
C ILE A 175 5.84 -4.39 3.86
N MET A 176 7.13 -4.41 3.60
CA MET A 176 7.77 -5.26 2.59
C MET A 176 8.27 -6.55 3.25
N MET A 177 7.61 -7.65 2.98
CA MET A 177 7.91 -8.95 3.58
C MET A 177 8.99 -9.74 2.81
N GLY A 178 9.34 -9.30 1.61
CA GLY A 178 10.34 -9.96 0.78
C GLY A 178 11.77 -9.75 1.24
N CYS A 179 12.68 -10.48 0.63
CA CYS A 179 14.12 -10.41 0.90
C CYS A 179 14.71 -9.03 0.54
N GLU A 180 15.72 -8.61 1.29
CA GLU A 180 16.63 -7.53 0.87
C GLU A 180 15.97 -6.15 0.71
N GLY A 181 14.83 -5.94 1.36
CA GLY A 181 14.05 -4.70 1.24
C GLY A 181 14.79 -3.44 1.69
N LEU A 182 15.70 -3.54 2.66
CA LEU A 182 16.51 -2.43 3.21
C LEU A 182 18.00 -2.76 3.35
N GLY A 183 18.46 -3.84 2.73
CA GLY A 183 19.87 -4.21 2.76
C GLY A 183 20.08 -5.61 2.21
N TYR A 184 21.34 -5.96 1.98
CA TYR A 184 21.75 -7.27 1.49
C TYR A 184 23.01 -7.76 2.18
N ILE A 185 23.31 -9.05 2.01
CA ILE A 185 24.58 -9.64 2.44
C ILE A 185 25.54 -9.63 1.24
N ASN A 186 26.66 -8.94 1.38
CA ASN A 186 27.72 -8.95 0.39
C ASN A 186 28.36 -10.34 0.35
N ALA A 187 28.35 -10.99 -0.80
CA ALA A 187 28.79 -12.36 -0.96
C ALA A 187 30.31 -12.56 -0.75
N GLN A 188 31.13 -11.52 -0.98
CA GLN A 188 32.58 -11.58 -0.84
C GLN A 188 33.02 -11.32 0.59
N THR A 189 32.42 -10.34 1.25
CA THR A 189 32.83 -9.92 2.60
C THR A 189 31.97 -10.52 3.70
N HIS A 190 30.85 -11.15 3.36
CA HIS A 190 29.83 -11.65 4.28
C HIS A 190 29.29 -10.56 5.23
N THR A 191 29.48 -9.27 4.87
CA THR A 191 28.98 -8.15 5.65
C THR A 191 27.60 -7.70 5.14
N ARG A 192 26.83 -7.17 6.04
CA ARG A 192 25.53 -6.55 5.73
C ARG A 192 25.76 -5.15 5.19
N VAL A 193 25.11 -4.83 4.08
CA VAL A 193 25.20 -3.54 3.41
C VAL A 193 23.79 -2.97 3.31
N ALA A 194 23.61 -1.72 3.74
CA ALA A 194 22.34 -1.02 3.57
C ALA A 194 22.08 -0.76 2.07
N TYR A 195 20.86 -1.00 1.64
CA TYR A 195 20.39 -0.75 0.28
C TYR A 195 18.93 -0.28 0.34
N ILE A 196 18.69 0.98 0.03
CA ILE A 196 17.42 1.65 0.32
C ILE A 196 16.69 2.18 -0.91
N ASP A 197 17.18 1.92 -2.13
CA ASP A 197 16.65 2.53 -3.36
C ASP A 197 15.15 2.23 -3.56
N MET A 198 14.70 1.01 -3.25
CA MET A 198 13.28 0.66 -3.34
C MET A 198 12.46 1.43 -2.29
N ALA A 199 12.96 1.52 -1.08
CA ALA A 199 12.31 2.27 -0.01
C ALA A 199 12.23 3.77 -0.35
N GLU A 200 13.32 4.35 -0.87
CA GLU A 200 13.35 5.74 -1.33
C GLU A 200 12.35 5.99 -2.47
N ALA A 201 12.24 5.06 -3.42
CA ALA A 201 11.27 5.18 -4.49
C ALA A 201 9.82 5.21 -3.97
N PHE A 202 9.48 4.33 -3.03
CA PHE A 202 8.16 4.35 -2.38
C PHE A 202 7.92 5.64 -1.59
N VAL A 203 8.89 6.11 -0.82
CA VAL A 203 8.80 7.35 -0.04
C VAL A 203 8.66 8.57 -0.97
N LYS A 204 9.46 8.65 -2.03
CA LYS A 204 9.34 9.68 -3.06
C LYS A 204 7.98 9.66 -3.74
N LYS A 205 7.40 8.49 -3.91
CA LYS A 205 6.04 8.30 -4.46
C LYS A 205 4.94 8.68 -3.47
N GLY A 206 5.27 9.02 -2.20
CA GLY A 206 4.36 9.51 -1.18
C GLY A 206 4.07 8.53 -0.04
N ALA A 207 4.76 7.39 0.03
CA ALA A 207 4.70 6.53 1.21
C ALA A 207 5.30 7.26 2.42
N LYS A 208 4.68 7.13 3.57
CA LYS A 208 5.15 7.73 4.83
C LYS A 208 6.37 7.00 5.36
N VAL A 209 6.33 5.67 5.32
CA VAL A 209 7.40 4.81 5.79
C VAL A 209 7.37 3.48 5.04
N TYR A 210 8.55 2.94 4.81
CA TYR A 210 8.79 1.61 4.28
C TYR A 210 9.47 0.78 5.36
N ILE A 211 8.89 -0.37 5.70
CA ILE A 211 9.40 -1.31 6.70
C ILE A 211 9.80 -2.57 5.93
N GLY A 212 11.00 -3.08 6.15
CA GLY A 212 11.51 -4.25 5.42
C GLY A 212 12.73 -4.85 6.08
N TRP A 213 13.27 -5.91 5.49
CA TRP A 213 14.40 -6.67 6.00
C TRP A 213 15.74 -6.10 5.51
N ASP A 214 16.73 -6.13 6.39
CA ASP A 214 18.09 -5.69 6.06
C ASP A 214 18.94 -6.81 5.41
N GLY A 215 18.30 -7.84 4.89
CA GLY A 215 18.91 -8.99 4.18
C GLY A 215 17.87 -10.01 3.72
N PRO A 216 18.28 -11.19 3.27
CA PRO A 216 17.38 -12.31 2.99
C PRO A 216 16.57 -12.71 4.21
N VAL A 217 15.38 -13.25 4.02
CA VAL A 217 14.49 -13.71 5.09
C VAL A 217 13.74 -14.96 4.68
N SER A 218 13.54 -15.88 5.61
CA SER A 218 12.69 -17.07 5.41
C SER A 218 11.21 -16.71 5.49
N MET A 219 10.37 -17.40 4.70
CA MET A 219 8.93 -17.11 4.61
C MET A 219 8.22 -17.19 5.96
N ASP A 220 8.44 -18.27 6.70
CA ASP A 220 7.78 -18.45 8.00
C ASP A 220 8.17 -17.38 8.99
N HIS A 221 9.43 -16.94 8.96
CA HIS A 221 9.92 -15.89 9.84
C HIS A 221 9.29 -14.52 9.50
N THR A 222 9.25 -14.15 8.21
CA THR A 222 8.63 -12.89 7.81
C THR A 222 7.11 -12.88 8.04
N ASP A 223 6.42 -14.02 7.87
CA ASP A 223 5.00 -14.17 8.18
C ASP A 223 4.76 -13.94 9.69
N GLN A 224 5.54 -14.59 10.56
CA GLN A 224 5.46 -14.42 12.02
C GLN A 224 5.77 -12.97 12.44
N ALA A 225 6.87 -12.41 11.97
CA ALA A 225 7.27 -11.05 12.30
C ALA A 225 6.22 -10.01 11.85
N THR A 226 5.60 -10.21 10.68
CA THR A 226 4.56 -9.31 10.18
C THR A 226 3.31 -9.37 11.07
N ILE A 227 2.92 -10.55 11.56
CA ILE A 227 1.81 -10.67 12.52
C ILE A 227 2.12 -9.88 13.81
N HIS A 228 3.31 -10.02 14.39
CA HIS A 228 3.75 -9.26 15.57
C HIS A 228 3.78 -7.76 15.32
N LEU A 229 4.28 -7.34 14.15
CA LEU A 229 4.31 -5.94 13.75
C LEU A 229 2.90 -5.35 13.64
N LEU A 230 1.98 -6.05 12.99
CA LEU A 230 0.58 -5.62 12.87
C LEU A 230 -0.11 -5.52 14.25
N GLN A 231 0.11 -6.48 15.14
CA GLN A 231 -0.41 -6.41 16.52
C GLN A 231 0.13 -5.17 17.24
N SER A 232 1.43 -4.90 17.12
CA SER A 232 2.08 -3.74 17.73
C SER A 232 1.52 -2.43 17.18
N LEU A 233 1.42 -2.29 15.86
CA LEU A 233 0.96 -1.07 15.21
C LEU A 233 -0.55 -0.83 15.42
N ILE A 234 -1.38 -1.86 15.26
CA ILE A 234 -2.84 -1.72 15.17
C ILE A 234 -3.51 -1.89 16.54
N GLN A 235 -3.17 -2.96 17.26
CA GLN A 235 -3.83 -3.28 18.53
C GLN A 235 -3.21 -2.50 19.71
N LYS A 236 -1.87 -2.45 19.76
CA LYS A 236 -1.13 -1.76 20.83
C LYS A 236 -0.86 -0.29 20.52
N LYS A 237 -1.14 0.16 19.28
CA LYS A 237 -0.96 1.56 18.82
C LYS A 237 0.43 2.13 19.08
N ARG A 238 1.44 1.29 18.97
CA ARG A 238 2.84 1.69 19.12
C ARG A 238 3.28 2.58 17.96
N THR A 239 4.28 3.39 18.20
CA THR A 239 4.98 4.12 17.15
C THR A 239 5.72 3.17 16.21
N ILE A 240 6.14 3.64 15.05
CA ILE A 240 6.90 2.82 14.08
C ILE A 240 8.14 2.24 14.74
N ARG A 241 8.93 3.09 15.45
CA ARG A 241 10.12 2.63 16.15
C ARG A 241 9.80 1.55 17.17
N GLU A 242 8.88 1.83 18.09
CA GLU A 242 8.51 0.88 19.15
C GLU A 242 7.97 -0.44 18.58
N ALA A 243 7.20 -0.38 17.49
CA ALA A 243 6.64 -1.56 16.86
C ALA A 243 7.71 -2.44 16.21
N VAL A 244 8.67 -1.83 15.50
CA VAL A 244 9.78 -2.54 14.85
C VAL A 244 10.75 -3.11 15.90
N GLU A 245 11.15 -2.31 16.90
CA GLU A 245 12.02 -2.76 18.01
C GLU A 245 11.38 -3.91 18.78
N GLN A 246 10.09 -3.81 19.13
CA GLN A 246 9.38 -4.87 19.83
C GLN A 246 9.26 -6.13 18.99
N THR A 247 9.01 -5.99 17.67
CA THR A 247 8.93 -7.15 16.78
C THR A 247 10.27 -7.87 16.72
N ASN A 248 11.38 -7.13 16.55
CA ASN A 248 12.72 -7.72 16.58
C ASN A 248 13.07 -8.36 17.92
N TYR A 249 12.56 -7.81 19.03
CA TYR A 249 12.76 -8.40 20.35
C TYR A 249 11.95 -9.71 20.52
N ASP A 250 10.67 -9.72 20.15
CA ASP A 250 9.75 -10.84 20.38
C ASP A 250 10.03 -12.02 19.44
N VAL A 251 10.38 -11.76 18.18
CA VAL A 251 10.57 -12.79 17.14
C VAL A 251 12.05 -13.12 16.95
N GLY A 252 12.94 -12.16 17.25
CA GLY A 252 14.37 -12.28 17.01
C GLY A 252 14.76 -12.04 15.54
N PRO A 253 16.04 -12.13 15.22
CA PRO A 253 16.52 -12.13 13.84
C PRO A 253 16.16 -13.42 13.13
N ASP A 254 16.07 -13.38 11.79
CA ASP A 254 15.89 -14.60 11.00
C ASP A 254 16.97 -15.65 11.32
N SER A 255 16.53 -16.85 11.65
CA SER A 255 17.43 -17.90 12.14
C SER A 255 18.42 -18.41 11.09
N THR A 256 18.10 -18.25 9.80
CA THR A 256 18.94 -18.69 8.67
C THR A 256 19.90 -17.60 8.21
N TYR A 257 19.40 -16.37 8.12
CA TYR A 257 20.12 -15.24 7.50
C TYR A 257 20.54 -14.17 8.50
N ASN A 258 20.12 -14.29 9.76
CA ASN A 258 20.37 -13.31 10.81
C ASN A 258 19.89 -11.88 10.45
N SER A 259 18.85 -11.77 9.62
CA SER A 259 18.30 -10.51 9.17
C SER A 259 17.34 -9.92 10.20
N ASN A 260 17.31 -8.60 10.29
CA ASN A 260 16.45 -7.85 11.19
C ASN A 260 15.50 -6.96 10.40
N LEU A 261 14.34 -6.72 10.98
CA LEU A 261 13.38 -5.77 10.46
C LEU A 261 13.88 -4.34 10.71
N LYS A 262 13.78 -3.49 9.70
CA LYS A 262 14.19 -2.08 9.72
C LYS A 262 13.08 -1.22 9.11
N TYR A 263 13.25 0.10 9.15
CA TYR A 263 12.37 1.06 8.49
C TYR A 263 13.15 2.23 7.88
N HIS A 264 12.54 2.84 6.87
CA HIS A 264 13.07 4.01 6.17
C HIS A 264 11.91 4.98 5.84
N PRO A 265 12.08 6.33 6.01
CA PRO A 265 13.25 6.99 6.56
C PRO A 265 13.32 6.89 8.10
N SER A 266 14.53 6.95 8.65
CA SER A 266 14.79 6.95 10.11
C SER A 266 14.90 8.39 10.61
N THR A 267 13.79 9.12 10.62
CA THR A 267 13.71 10.49 11.14
C THR A 267 12.89 10.51 12.43
N ALA A 268 13.11 11.49 13.30
CA ALA A 268 12.37 11.62 14.54
C ALA A 268 10.84 11.71 14.33
N GLU A 269 10.40 12.28 13.20
CA GLU A 269 8.99 12.32 12.82
C GLU A 269 8.43 10.91 12.59
N ILE A 270 9.15 10.09 11.81
CA ILE A 270 8.74 8.72 11.48
C ILE A 270 8.87 7.79 12.68
N GLU A 271 9.92 7.92 13.45
CA GLU A 271 10.12 7.13 14.68
C GLU A 271 8.93 7.25 15.63
N ASN A 272 8.39 8.45 15.78
CA ASN A 272 7.25 8.75 16.66
C ASN A 272 5.89 8.66 15.93
N TYR A 273 5.87 8.28 14.65
CA TYR A 273 4.63 8.15 13.89
C TYR A 273 3.83 6.95 14.37
N THR A 274 2.56 7.14 14.64
CA THR A 274 1.58 6.09 14.92
C THR A 274 0.60 6.00 13.77
N ILE A 275 0.06 4.82 13.51
CA ILE A 275 -1.02 4.70 12.52
C ILE A 275 -2.20 5.56 13.00
N PRO A 276 -2.60 6.62 12.26
CA PRO A 276 -3.78 7.40 12.60
C PRO A 276 -4.98 6.46 12.67
N ASN A 277 -6.01 6.84 13.44
CA ASN A 277 -7.25 6.07 13.50
C ASN A 277 -7.79 5.90 12.08
N LEU A 278 -7.48 4.74 11.46
CA LEU A 278 -7.96 4.38 10.14
C LEU A 278 -9.45 3.97 10.16
N LYS A 279 -10.09 4.05 11.34
CA LYS A 279 -11.53 3.85 11.47
C LYS A 279 -12.23 4.86 10.59
N ASP A 280 -13.15 4.41 9.77
CA ASP A 280 -14.06 5.24 9.01
C ASP A 280 -14.91 6.08 9.97
N GLY A 281 -14.40 7.20 10.36
CA GLY A 281 -15.07 8.21 11.17
C GLY A 281 -14.71 9.55 10.57
N LEU A 282 -15.72 10.29 10.17
CA LEU A 282 -15.64 11.70 9.82
C LEU A 282 -14.73 12.44 10.81
N THR A 283 -13.44 12.47 10.54
CA THR A 283 -12.61 13.52 11.10
C THR A 283 -12.86 14.74 10.25
N LEU A 284 -13.92 15.46 10.57
CA LEU A 284 -14.04 16.86 10.20
C LEU A 284 -12.78 17.53 10.76
N ASN A 285 -11.76 17.67 9.92
CA ASN A 285 -10.74 18.66 10.15
C ASN A 285 -11.42 20.02 10.00
N ILE A 286 -12.03 20.49 11.08
CA ILE A 286 -12.38 21.90 11.23
C ILE A 286 -11.04 22.61 11.30
N ILE A 287 -10.52 23.02 10.14
CA ILE A 287 -9.53 24.07 10.07
C ILE A 287 -10.25 25.30 10.62
N ALA A 288 -10.06 25.59 11.90
CA ALA A 288 -10.46 26.85 12.49
C ALA A 288 -9.63 27.92 11.77
N TYR A 289 -10.21 28.51 10.74
CA TYR A 289 -9.73 29.77 10.21
C TYR A 289 -9.87 30.79 11.35
N ALA A 290 -8.75 31.07 12.03
CA ALA A 290 -8.65 32.21 12.91
C ALA A 290 -8.98 33.46 12.07
N SER A 291 -10.15 34.03 12.28
CA SER A 291 -10.53 35.32 11.69
C SER A 291 -9.44 36.35 12.01
N PRO A 292 -8.91 37.06 11.01
CA PRO A 292 -7.95 38.12 11.31
C PRO A 292 -8.66 39.16 12.19
N THR A 293 -8.14 39.33 13.40
CA THR A 293 -8.55 40.41 14.31
C THR A 293 -8.39 41.75 13.60
N LEU A 294 -9.50 42.41 13.31
CA LEU A 294 -9.56 43.81 12.85
C LEU A 294 -8.81 44.68 13.87
N ARG A 295 -7.60 45.10 13.48
CA ARG A 295 -6.89 46.17 14.19
C ARG A 295 -7.71 47.44 14.04
N THR A 296 -8.31 47.91 15.13
CA THR A 296 -8.85 49.25 15.24
C THR A 296 -7.74 50.28 15.02
N PRO A 297 -7.93 51.28 14.16
CA PRO A 297 -6.93 52.34 13.96
C PRO A 297 -6.81 53.19 15.23
N LYS A 298 -5.57 53.37 15.70
CA LYS A 298 -5.26 54.29 16.77
C LYS A 298 -5.60 55.73 16.34
N ARG A 299 -6.41 56.43 17.16
CA ARG A 299 -6.72 57.83 17.06
C ARG A 299 -5.41 58.65 17.24
N PRO A 300 -5.15 59.71 16.43
CA PRO A 300 -3.99 60.53 16.65
C PRO A 300 -4.16 61.40 17.90
N GLU A 301 -3.14 61.42 18.76
CA GLU A 301 -3.07 62.31 19.89
C GLU A 301 -2.78 63.74 19.40
N HIS A 302 -3.69 64.66 19.76
CA HIS A 302 -3.48 66.11 19.62
C HIS A 302 -2.48 66.56 20.65
N THR A 303 -1.28 66.91 20.22
CA THR A 303 -0.35 67.72 21.03
C THR A 303 -0.72 69.15 20.92
N SER A 304 -1.28 69.73 22.02
CA SER A 304 -1.39 71.17 22.21
C SER A 304 -0.08 71.68 22.76
N ARG A 305 0.57 72.56 22.00
CA ARG A 305 1.62 73.45 22.53
C ARG A 305 0.96 74.70 23.11
N ALA A 306 1.33 75.00 24.35
CA ALA A 306 1.38 76.36 24.92
C ALA A 306 2.69 76.48 25.63
#